data_43ea46bca0555591c3bebab8c843c5fb
#
_entry.id   43ea46bca0555591c3bebab8c843c5fb
#
_cell.length_a   1.000
_cell.length_b   1.000
_cell.length_c   1.000
_cell.angle_alpha   90.00
_cell.angle_beta   90.00
_cell.angle_gamma   90.00
#
_symmetry.space_group_name_H-M   'P 1'
#
loop_
_entity.id
_entity.type
_entity.pdbx_description
1 polymer ?
#
loop_
_entity_poly.entity_id
_entity_poly.type
_entity_poly.pdbx_seq_one_letter_code
_entity_poly.pdbx_strand_id
1 'polypeptide(L)'
;MIDYLRVKFLRFFLLAIATVLICLGLAAFQQERIEASDASETTIASTTWQHGSFPVENFQSYTSPFGYRISPIDGKRQFHNGLDMAAPLGSYVRNWWTGKVLEVSDGTVCGTSVKIQSGGWQHVYCHLDGHVETAANGRYLLDRSGGIQIWQGQELPVGARIGRVGMTGRTTGPHLHWTLRYNGSYVDPALVLKEMFKQQA
;
A
#
# COMPACT_ATOMS: atom_id res chain seq x y z
N MET A 1 -57.91 -28.98 33.95
CA MET A 1 -57.15 -29.34 32.72
C MET A 1 -56.76 -28.12 31.87
N ILE A 2 -57.65 -27.12 31.79
CA ILE A 2 -57.41 -25.89 30.98
C ILE A 2 -56.29 -24.99 31.57
N ASP A 3 -56.21 -24.84 32.88
CA ASP A 3 -55.26 -23.99 33.56
C ASP A 3 -53.81 -24.54 33.49
N TYR A 4 -53.67 -25.85 33.50
CA TYR A 4 -52.35 -26.50 33.36
C TYR A 4 -51.70 -26.26 31.94
N LEU A 5 -52.52 -26.29 30.91
CA LEU A 5 -52.10 -25.99 29.53
C LEU A 5 -51.74 -24.53 29.35
N ARG A 6 -52.47 -23.61 29.96
CA ARG A 6 -52.16 -22.16 29.92
C ARG A 6 -50.80 -21.84 30.58
N VAL A 7 -50.52 -22.44 31.74
CA VAL A 7 -49.27 -22.24 32.47
C VAL A 7 -48.06 -22.81 31.68
N LYS A 8 -48.20 -23.97 31.04
CA LYS A 8 -47.17 -24.52 30.17
C LYS A 8 -46.92 -23.63 28.94
N PHE A 9 -47.98 -23.18 28.29
CA PHE A 9 -47.87 -22.31 27.11
C PHE A 9 -47.18 -20.97 27.45
N LEU A 10 -47.54 -20.37 28.60
CA LEU A 10 -46.91 -19.13 29.06
C LEU A 10 -45.44 -19.32 29.37
N ARG A 11 -45.04 -20.46 29.98
CA ARG A 11 -43.62 -20.76 30.26
C ARG A 11 -42.81 -20.96 28.97
N PHE A 12 -43.34 -21.66 27.95
CA PHE A 12 -42.71 -21.81 26.65
C PHE A 12 -42.57 -20.48 25.93
N PHE A 13 -43.56 -19.61 26.00
CA PHE A 13 -43.55 -18.30 25.39
C PHE A 13 -42.53 -17.37 26.05
N LEU A 14 -42.41 -17.37 27.36
CA LEU A 14 -41.41 -16.59 28.10
C LEU A 14 -39.98 -17.10 27.84
N LEU A 15 -39.77 -18.41 27.73
CA LEU A 15 -38.48 -18.99 27.36
C LEU A 15 -38.09 -18.61 25.95
N ALA A 16 -39.00 -18.63 24.99
CA ALA A 16 -38.75 -18.21 23.61
C ALA A 16 -38.38 -16.74 23.51
N ILE A 17 -39.04 -15.85 24.26
CA ILE A 17 -38.68 -14.42 24.32
C ILE A 17 -37.29 -14.24 24.93
N ALA A 18 -36.98 -14.94 26.02
CA ALA A 18 -35.69 -14.84 26.68
C ALA A 18 -34.54 -15.29 25.76
N THR A 19 -34.72 -16.37 24.99
CA THR A 19 -33.71 -16.82 24.00
C THR A 19 -33.52 -15.82 22.87
N VAL A 20 -34.58 -15.22 22.35
CA VAL A 20 -34.49 -14.19 21.31
C VAL A 20 -33.74 -12.94 21.82
N LEU A 21 -34.02 -12.48 23.02
CA LEU A 21 -33.33 -11.33 23.63
C LEU A 21 -31.86 -11.62 23.89
N ILE A 22 -31.51 -12.83 24.31
CA ILE A 22 -30.10 -13.23 24.48
C ILE A 22 -29.38 -13.26 23.11
N CYS A 23 -29.99 -13.82 22.08
CA CYS A 23 -29.42 -13.85 20.74
C CYS A 23 -29.23 -12.44 20.16
N LEU A 24 -30.18 -11.53 20.34
CA LEU A 24 -30.08 -10.14 19.91
C LEU A 24 -28.97 -9.40 20.69
N GLY A 25 -28.85 -9.62 21.98
CA GLY A 25 -27.79 -9.06 22.81
C GLY A 25 -26.40 -9.53 22.40
N LEU A 26 -26.27 -10.84 22.11
CA LEU A 26 -25.01 -11.41 21.61
C LEU A 26 -24.62 -10.85 20.20
N ALA A 27 -25.60 -10.72 19.31
CA ALA A 27 -25.37 -10.15 17.98
C ALA A 27 -24.95 -8.68 18.05
N ALA A 28 -25.60 -7.87 18.90
CA ALA A 28 -25.22 -6.48 19.11
C ALA A 28 -23.80 -6.35 19.70
N PHE A 29 -23.45 -7.18 20.67
CA PHE A 29 -22.10 -7.20 21.28
C PHE A 29 -21.02 -7.64 20.28
N GLN A 30 -21.32 -8.58 19.38
CA GLN A 30 -20.40 -8.98 18.31
C GLN A 30 -20.22 -7.87 17.28
N GLN A 31 -21.30 -7.17 16.92
CA GLN A 31 -21.25 -6.04 16.00
C GLN A 31 -20.37 -4.90 16.56
N GLU A 32 -20.55 -4.55 17.83
CA GLU A 32 -19.76 -3.52 18.50
C GLU A 32 -18.27 -3.90 18.61
N ARG A 33 -17.95 -5.18 18.78
CA ARG A 33 -16.56 -5.68 18.72
C ARG A 33 -15.94 -5.59 17.34
N ILE A 34 -16.69 -5.89 16.29
CA ILE A 34 -16.22 -5.80 14.90
C ILE A 34 -15.96 -4.33 14.53
N GLU A 35 -16.88 -3.44 14.84
CA GLU A 35 -16.73 -2.00 14.58
C GLU A 35 -15.56 -1.39 15.37
N ALA A 36 -15.35 -1.79 16.62
CA ALA A 36 -14.22 -1.35 17.44
C ALA A 36 -12.87 -1.89 16.93
N SER A 37 -12.83 -3.13 16.41
CA SER A 37 -11.63 -3.72 15.82
C SER A 37 -11.27 -3.04 14.49
N ASP A 38 -12.25 -2.79 13.62
CA ASP A 38 -12.06 -2.09 12.35
C ASP A 38 -11.65 -0.64 12.56
N ALA A 39 -12.24 0.08 13.52
CA ALA A 39 -11.84 1.43 13.87
C ALA A 39 -10.42 1.49 14.45
N SER A 40 -10.04 0.51 15.28
CA SER A 40 -8.69 0.39 15.82
C SER A 40 -7.66 0.07 14.74
N GLU A 41 -7.97 -0.88 13.85
CA GLU A 41 -7.11 -1.26 12.73
C GLU A 41 -6.95 -0.12 11.72
N THR A 42 -8.03 0.61 11.42
CA THR A 42 -8.00 1.80 10.54
C THR A 42 -7.20 2.93 11.17
N THR A 43 -7.30 3.15 12.48
CA THR A 43 -6.54 4.19 13.20
C THR A 43 -5.06 3.84 13.28
N ILE A 44 -4.72 2.58 13.57
CA ILE A 44 -3.33 2.10 13.57
C ILE A 44 -2.74 2.17 12.17
N ALA A 45 -3.48 1.74 11.13
CA ALA A 45 -3.03 1.83 9.74
C ALA A 45 -2.82 3.28 9.27
N SER A 46 -3.60 4.24 9.78
CA SER A 46 -3.47 5.67 9.40
C SER A 46 -2.28 6.38 10.07
N THR A 47 -1.81 5.90 11.23
CA THR A 47 -0.72 6.55 11.98
C THR A 47 0.64 5.90 11.77
N THR A 48 0.68 4.66 11.32
CA THR A 48 1.93 3.88 11.24
C THR A 48 2.77 4.17 10.00
N TRP A 49 2.20 4.68 8.88
CA TRP A 49 2.97 5.07 7.69
C TRP A 49 3.98 6.21 7.97
N GLN A 50 3.79 6.97 9.03
CA GLN A 50 4.70 8.03 9.47
C GLN A 50 6.07 7.48 9.91
N HIS A 51 6.13 6.18 10.29
CA HIS A 51 7.37 5.45 10.56
C HIS A 51 7.88 4.68 9.32
N GLY A 52 7.41 5.05 8.14
CA GLY A 52 7.83 4.48 6.87
C GLY A 52 9.32 4.69 6.59
N SER A 53 9.85 3.92 5.65
CA SER A 53 11.22 4.07 5.18
C SER A 53 11.31 5.11 4.07
N PHE A 54 12.38 5.91 4.05
CA PHE A 54 12.69 6.73 2.88
C PHE A 54 12.91 5.82 1.66
N PRO A 55 12.31 6.11 0.49
CA PRO A 55 12.15 5.11 -0.57
C PRO A 55 13.41 4.86 -1.43
N VAL A 56 14.48 5.65 -1.28
CA VAL A 56 15.71 5.46 -2.07
C VAL A 56 16.97 5.70 -1.25
N GLU A 57 17.97 4.82 -1.39
CA GLU A 57 19.30 5.03 -0.80
C GLU A 57 20.13 6.00 -1.65
N ASN A 58 21.12 6.65 -1.06
CA ASN A 58 22.01 7.62 -1.73
C ASN A 58 21.27 8.77 -2.43
N PHE A 59 20.14 9.19 -1.84
CA PHE A 59 19.35 10.31 -2.34
C PHE A 59 20.20 11.57 -2.52
N GLN A 60 20.06 12.22 -3.66
CA GLN A 60 20.79 13.46 -4.00
C GLN A 60 19.89 14.69 -3.97
N SER A 61 18.77 14.64 -4.67
CA SER A 61 17.84 15.77 -4.78
C SER A 61 16.48 15.35 -5.31
N TYR A 62 15.46 16.18 -5.08
CA TYR A 62 14.21 16.12 -5.81
C TYR A 62 14.38 16.79 -7.16
N THR A 63 14.11 16.07 -8.26
CA THR A 63 14.33 16.58 -9.62
C THR A 63 13.04 16.97 -10.32
N SER A 64 11.90 16.42 -9.93
CA SER A 64 10.63 16.83 -10.48
C SER A 64 9.49 16.61 -9.48
N PRO A 65 8.71 17.67 -9.15
CA PRO A 65 7.63 17.59 -8.21
C PRO A 65 6.37 16.93 -8.80
N PHE A 66 5.49 16.48 -7.91
CA PHE A 66 4.12 16.08 -8.21
C PHE A 66 3.31 17.27 -8.74
N GLY A 67 2.37 17.00 -9.67
CA GLY A 67 1.44 18.01 -10.18
C GLY A 67 1.67 18.38 -11.65
N TYR A 68 1.02 19.44 -12.11
CA TYR A 68 1.15 19.90 -13.49
C TYR A 68 2.51 20.58 -13.72
N ARG A 69 3.24 20.11 -14.73
CA ARG A 69 4.55 20.64 -15.12
C ARG A 69 4.75 20.61 -16.64
N ILE A 70 5.76 21.30 -17.11
CA ILE A 70 6.27 21.11 -18.47
C ILE A 70 7.13 19.84 -18.50
N SER A 71 6.82 18.93 -19.38
CA SER A 71 7.55 17.68 -19.55
C SER A 71 8.99 17.93 -20.05
N PRO A 72 10.03 17.39 -19.39
CA PRO A 72 11.41 17.53 -19.87
C PRO A 72 11.69 16.70 -21.13
N ILE A 73 10.76 15.82 -21.53
CA ILE A 73 10.92 14.92 -22.68
C ILE A 73 10.41 15.56 -23.97
N ASP A 74 9.24 16.21 -23.93
CA ASP A 74 8.53 16.71 -25.11
C ASP A 74 8.08 18.17 -25.00
N GLY A 75 8.39 18.86 -23.90
CA GLY A 75 8.04 20.27 -23.68
C GLY A 75 6.54 20.52 -23.47
N LYS A 76 5.68 19.51 -23.37
CA LYS A 76 4.25 19.67 -23.21
C LYS A 76 3.85 19.76 -21.75
N ARG A 77 2.77 20.48 -21.48
CA ARG A 77 2.15 20.49 -20.15
C ARG A 77 1.52 19.14 -19.88
N GLN A 78 1.96 18.48 -18.80
CA GLN A 78 1.41 17.18 -18.37
C GLN A 78 1.31 17.11 -16.84
N PHE A 79 0.44 16.23 -16.36
CA PHE A 79 0.35 15.91 -14.95
C PHE A 79 1.40 14.85 -14.59
N HIS A 80 2.25 15.17 -13.62
CA HIS A 80 3.23 14.28 -13.04
C HIS A 80 2.64 13.64 -11.78
N ASN A 81 2.38 12.34 -11.82
CA ASN A 81 1.63 11.62 -10.78
C ASN A 81 2.51 11.07 -9.65
N GLY A 82 3.75 11.48 -9.58
CA GLY A 82 4.73 11.06 -8.58
C GLY A 82 5.74 12.15 -8.25
N LEU A 83 6.76 11.76 -7.52
CA LEU A 83 7.92 12.56 -7.16
C LEU A 83 9.16 11.90 -7.73
N ASP A 84 9.97 12.65 -8.50
CA ASP A 84 11.24 12.16 -9.02
C ASP A 84 12.38 12.48 -8.06
N MET A 85 13.10 11.43 -7.65
CA MET A 85 14.20 11.47 -6.70
C MET A 85 15.48 11.00 -7.35
N ALA A 86 16.41 11.94 -7.62
CA ALA A 86 17.73 11.61 -8.16
C ALA A 86 18.55 10.79 -7.15
N ALA A 87 19.14 9.73 -7.64
CA ALA A 87 20.12 8.91 -6.95
C ALA A 87 21.01 8.23 -7.99
N PRO A 88 22.26 7.87 -7.65
CA PRO A 88 23.15 7.15 -8.56
C PRO A 88 22.52 5.88 -9.12
N LEU A 89 22.84 5.55 -10.36
CA LEU A 89 22.45 4.27 -10.96
C LEU A 89 22.88 3.11 -10.05
N GLY A 90 21.98 2.17 -9.81
CA GLY A 90 22.24 1.03 -8.93
C GLY A 90 21.98 1.31 -7.43
N SER A 91 21.63 2.53 -7.01
CA SER A 91 21.20 2.82 -5.64
C SER A 91 19.97 1.98 -5.29
N TYR A 92 19.96 1.37 -4.09
CA TYR A 92 18.82 0.55 -3.70
C TYR A 92 17.56 1.38 -3.47
N VAL A 93 16.43 0.83 -3.91
CA VAL A 93 15.08 1.31 -3.64
C VAL A 93 14.48 0.49 -2.52
N ARG A 94 13.87 1.17 -1.55
CA ARG A 94 13.29 0.57 -0.35
C ARG A 94 11.77 0.62 -0.36
N ASN A 95 11.15 -0.42 0.13
CA ASN A 95 9.72 -0.42 0.40
C ASN A 95 9.39 0.63 1.45
N TRP A 96 8.56 1.61 1.08
CA TRP A 96 8.15 2.70 1.97
C TRP A 96 7.39 2.20 3.20
N TRP A 97 6.43 1.30 3.00
CA TRP A 97 5.56 0.79 4.06
C TRP A 97 5.27 -0.69 3.86
N THR A 98 5.12 -1.45 4.97
CA THR A 98 4.80 -2.89 4.91
C THR A 98 3.55 -3.15 4.09
N GLY A 99 3.60 -4.07 3.14
CA GLY A 99 2.47 -4.38 2.27
C GLY A 99 2.72 -5.49 1.29
N LYS A 100 1.69 -5.76 0.48
CA LYS A 100 1.65 -6.85 -0.50
C LYS A 100 1.94 -6.34 -1.90
N VAL A 101 2.82 -7.03 -2.62
CA VAL A 101 3.12 -6.74 -4.03
C VAL A 101 1.89 -7.07 -4.88
N LEU A 102 1.26 -6.04 -5.46
CA LEU A 102 0.12 -6.21 -6.37
C LEU A 102 0.57 -6.57 -7.77
N GLU A 103 1.67 -5.95 -8.22
CA GLU A 103 2.09 -6.05 -9.62
C GLU A 103 3.60 -5.83 -9.73
N VAL A 104 4.24 -6.59 -10.59
CA VAL A 104 5.56 -6.31 -11.17
C VAL A 104 5.41 -6.17 -12.68
N SER A 105 6.06 -5.17 -13.28
CA SER A 105 5.92 -4.84 -14.71
C SER A 105 7.21 -4.26 -15.27
N ASP A 106 7.44 -4.45 -16.58
CA ASP A 106 8.55 -3.83 -17.35
C ASP A 106 8.12 -3.35 -18.74
N GLY A 107 6.86 -3.56 -19.11
CA GLY A 107 6.30 -3.26 -20.42
C GLY A 107 5.61 -1.89 -20.56
N THR A 108 5.82 -0.94 -19.65
CA THR A 108 5.14 0.38 -19.66
C THR A 108 6.12 1.54 -19.69
N VAL A 109 5.60 2.78 -19.77
CA VAL A 109 6.42 4.01 -19.63
C VAL A 109 7.12 4.10 -18.27
N CYS A 110 6.63 3.41 -17.26
CA CYS A 110 7.24 3.26 -15.95
C CYS A 110 8.51 2.38 -15.98
N GLY A 111 8.68 1.58 -17.05
CA GLY A 111 9.75 0.59 -17.15
C GLY A 111 9.58 -0.51 -16.12
N THR A 112 10.71 -1.06 -15.67
CA THR A 112 10.72 -2.05 -14.59
C THR A 112 10.22 -1.41 -13.31
N SER A 113 9.18 -2.00 -12.72
CA SER A 113 8.42 -1.36 -11.63
C SER A 113 7.78 -2.37 -10.69
N VAL A 114 7.57 -1.92 -9.46
CA VAL A 114 6.85 -2.64 -8.40
C VAL A 114 5.71 -1.77 -7.88
N LYS A 115 4.52 -2.35 -7.77
CA LYS A 115 3.34 -1.74 -7.14
C LYS A 115 2.99 -2.53 -5.89
N ILE A 116 2.86 -1.85 -4.76
CA ILE A 116 2.61 -2.45 -3.44
C ILE A 116 1.35 -1.82 -2.84
N GLN A 117 0.54 -2.64 -2.16
CA GLN A 117 -0.64 -2.23 -1.40
C GLN A 117 -0.36 -2.33 0.09
N SER A 118 -0.65 -1.26 0.83
CA SER A 118 -0.50 -1.16 2.29
C SER A 118 -1.75 -0.52 2.88
N GLY A 119 -2.74 -1.34 3.27
CA GLY A 119 -4.06 -0.82 3.65
C GLY A 119 -4.69 0.00 2.52
N GLY A 120 -5.11 1.23 2.80
CA GLY A 120 -5.65 2.17 1.80
C GLY A 120 -4.60 2.77 0.84
N TRP A 121 -3.30 2.53 1.09
CA TRP A 121 -2.21 3.11 0.30
C TRP A 121 -1.76 2.17 -0.82
N GLN A 122 -1.53 2.74 -2.00
CA GLN A 122 -0.75 2.12 -3.07
C GLN A 122 0.51 2.95 -3.32
N HIS A 123 1.65 2.28 -3.40
CA HIS A 123 2.92 2.92 -3.75
C HIS A 123 3.58 2.20 -4.92
N VAL A 124 4.03 2.99 -5.89
CA VAL A 124 4.60 2.50 -7.15
C VAL A 124 6.00 3.05 -7.32
N TYR A 125 6.92 2.18 -7.68
CA TYR A 125 8.33 2.46 -7.86
C TYR A 125 8.70 2.15 -9.31
N CYS A 126 9.11 3.17 -10.07
CA CYS A 126 9.39 3.08 -11.50
C CYS A 126 10.88 3.26 -11.82
N HIS A 127 11.22 2.98 -13.07
CA HIS A 127 12.55 3.11 -13.66
C HIS A 127 13.60 2.25 -12.98
N LEU A 128 13.17 1.13 -12.37
CA LEU A 128 14.05 0.20 -11.68
C LEU A 128 14.96 -0.54 -12.66
N ASP A 129 16.09 -1.02 -12.17
CA ASP A 129 16.96 -1.96 -12.89
C ASP A 129 16.34 -3.37 -12.92
N GLY A 130 16.81 -4.22 -13.85
CA GLY A 130 16.28 -5.57 -14.02
C GLY A 130 15.10 -5.65 -15.00
N HIS A 131 14.38 -6.76 -14.95
CA HIS A 131 13.25 -7.10 -15.84
C HIS A 131 12.27 -8.03 -15.15
N VAL A 132 11.13 -8.32 -15.78
CA VAL A 132 10.11 -9.22 -15.25
C VAL A 132 10.21 -10.58 -15.94
N GLU A 133 10.23 -11.64 -15.15
CA GLU A 133 10.15 -13.03 -15.61
C GLU A 133 8.84 -13.68 -15.14
N THR A 134 8.47 -14.79 -15.78
CA THR A 134 7.32 -15.61 -15.40
C THR A 134 7.80 -17.04 -15.15
N ALA A 135 7.41 -17.61 -14.02
CA ALA A 135 7.65 -19.00 -13.66
C ALA A 135 6.33 -19.70 -13.30
N ALA A 136 6.37 -20.98 -12.94
CA ALA A 136 5.19 -21.76 -12.61
C ALA A 136 4.37 -21.19 -11.46
N ASN A 137 5.02 -20.50 -10.51
CA ASN A 137 4.42 -19.89 -9.32
C ASN A 137 4.09 -18.39 -9.49
N GLY A 138 4.20 -17.83 -10.72
CA GLY A 138 3.78 -16.47 -11.02
C GLY A 138 4.85 -15.58 -11.65
N ARG A 139 4.60 -14.28 -11.62
CA ARG A 139 5.50 -13.25 -12.16
C ARG A 139 6.39 -12.68 -11.06
N TYR A 140 7.62 -12.35 -11.41
CA TYR A 140 8.57 -11.72 -10.50
C TYR A 140 9.50 -10.74 -11.21
N LEU A 141 9.90 -9.68 -10.53
CA LEU A 141 10.98 -8.80 -10.92
C LEU A 141 12.30 -9.46 -10.55
N LEU A 142 13.26 -9.45 -11.46
CA LEU A 142 14.60 -9.96 -11.28
C LEU A 142 15.65 -8.91 -11.64
N ASP A 143 16.46 -8.51 -10.66
CA ASP A 143 17.69 -7.78 -10.82
C ASP A 143 18.86 -8.63 -10.28
N ARG A 144 19.51 -9.40 -11.16
CA ARG A 144 20.60 -10.33 -10.79
C ARG A 144 21.76 -9.62 -10.15
N SER A 145 22.13 -8.45 -10.72
CA SER A 145 23.30 -7.70 -10.25
C SER A 145 23.10 -7.11 -8.86
N GLY A 146 21.85 -6.76 -8.51
CA GLY A 146 21.47 -6.27 -7.19
C GLY A 146 21.10 -7.36 -6.18
N GLY A 147 21.00 -8.63 -6.63
CA GLY A 147 20.50 -9.72 -5.78
C GLY A 147 19.02 -9.56 -5.41
N ILE A 148 18.22 -8.93 -6.27
CA ILE A 148 16.81 -8.64 -6.01
C ILE A 148 15.93 -9.62 -6.80
N GLN A 149 14.98 -10.24 -6.10
CA GLN A 149 13.90 -11.04 -6.68
C GLN A 149 12.61 -10.75 -5.92
N ILE A 150 11.64 -10.14 -6.58
CA ILE A 150 10.36 -9.70 -5.96
C ILE A 150 9.20 -10.37 -6.69
N TRP A 151 8.46 -11.20 -5.97
CA TRP A 151 7.31 -11.92 -6.52
C TRP A 151 6.02 -11.11 -6.40
N GLN A 152 5.19 -11.19 -7.42
CA GLN A 152 3.80 -10.73 -7.32
C GLN A 152 3.07 -11.55 -6.25
N GLY A 153 2.34 -10.87 -5.36
CA GLY A 153 1.69 -11.50 -4.21
C GLY A 153 2.55 -11.63 -2.95
N GLN A 154 3.86 -11.32 -3.02
CA GLN A 154 4.77 -11.34 -1.86
C GLN A 154 4.43 -10.24 -0.85
N GLU A 155 4.48 -10.56 0.45
CA GLU A 155 4.46 -9.56 1.53
C GLU A 155 5.89 -9.03 1.75
N LEU A 156 6.00 -7.71 1.84
CA LEU A 156 7.28 -7.02 2.02
C LEU A 156 7.24 -6.12 3.25
N PRO A 157 8.18 -6.26 4.18
CA PRO A 157 8.28 -5.36 5.32
C PRO A 157 8.72 -3.96 4.88
N VAL A 158 8.45 -2.96 5.73
CA VAL A 158 9.00 -1.61 5.62
C VAL A 158 10.53 -1.65 5.53
N GLY A 159 11.13 -0.84 4.65
CA GLY A 159 12.58 -0.75 4.47
C GLY A 159 13.22 -1.88 3.68
N ALA A 160 12.48 -2.92 3.28
CA ALA A 160 13.01 -3.98 2.42
C ALA A 160 13.54 -3.41 1.10
N ARG A 161 14.69 -3.88 0.63
CA ARG A 161 15.20 -3.55 -0.70
C ARG A 161 14.36 -4.26 -1.76
N ILE A 162 13.73 -3.49 -2.64
CA ILE A 162 12.76 -4.00 -3.62
C ILE A 162 13.21 -3.81 -5.07
N GLY A 163 14.33 -3.13 -5.29
CA GLY A 163 14.90 -2.87 -6.60
C GLY A 163 16.11 -1.96 -6.47
N ARG A 164 16.63 -1.53 -7.61
CA ARG A 164 17.67 -0.49 -7.71
C ARG A 164 17.25 0.56 -8.73
N VAL A 165 17.74 1.79 -8.54
CA VAL A 165 17.60 2.86 -9.54
C VAL A 165 18.21 2.42 -10.84
N GLY A 166 17.42 2.42 -11.90
CA GLY A 166 17.78 2.06 -13.26
C GLY A 166 17.51 3.19 -14.24
N MET A 167 17.38 2.81 -15.52
CA MET A 167 17.02 3.70 -16.63
C MET A 167 16.01 3.04 -17.57
N THR A 168 15.17 2.16 -17.04
CA THR A 168 14.14 1.48 -17.83
C THR A 168 12.92 2.38 -18.05
N GLY A 169 12.16 2.10 -19.12
CA GLY A 169 11.00 2.91 -19.47
C GLY A 169 11.35 4.28 -20.03
N ARG A 170 10.46 5.26 -19.82
CA ARG A 170 10.62 6.63 -20.36
C ARG A 170 11.24 7.56 -19.33
N THR A 171 12.55 7.71 -19.36
CA THR A 171 13.32 8.52 -18.41
C THR A 171 14.39 9.35 -19.13
N THR A 172 14.85 10.43 -18.50
CA THR A 172 15.96 11.29 -19.00
C THR A 172 17.27 11.09 -18.24
N GLY A 173 17.26 10.32 -17.14
CA GLY A 173 18.44 10.06 -16.33
C GLY A 173 18.12 9.19 -15.13
N PRO A 174 19.13 8.71 -14.37
CA PRO A 174 18.93 7.84 -13.22
C PRO A 174 18.15 8.55 -12.11
N HIS A 175 16.99 8.02 -11.75
CA HIS A 175 16.17 8.48 -10.64
C HIS A 175 15.14 7.42 -10.25
N LEU A 176 14.59 7.51 -9.06
CA LEU A 176 13.35 6.84 -8.69
C LEU A 176 12.18 7.78 -8.99
N HIS A 177 11.24 7.34 -9.83
CA HIS A 177 9.90 7.94 -9.88
C HIS A 177 9.01 7.20 -8.90
N TRP A 178 8.52 7.90 -7.87
CA TRP A 178 7.73 7.34 -6.79
C TRP A 178 6.32 7.93 -6.77
N THR A 179 5.31 7.07 -6.96
CA THR A 179 3.89 7.45 -6.96
C THR A 179 3.20 6.95 -5.70
N LEU A 180 2.37 7.79 -5.08
CA LEU A 180 1.47 7.41 -4.00
C LEU A 180 0.01 7.62 -4.38
N ARG A 181 -0.84 6.68 -3.93
CA ARG A 181 -2.29 6.80 -3.94
C ARG A 181 -2.85 6.42 -2.58
N TYR A 182 -3.89 7.11 -2.16
CA TYR A 182 -4.69 6.76 -0.99
C TYR A 182 -6.14 6.63 -1.41
N ASN A 183 -6.75 5.47 -1.15
CA ASN A 183 -8.12 5.13 -1.58
C ASN A 183 -8.37 5.48 -3.05
N GLY A 184 -7.43 5.15 -3.94
CA GLY A 184 -7.51 5.36 -5.38
C GLY A 184 -7.13 6.76 -5.87
N SER A 185 -7.03 7.76 -5.01
CA SER A 185 -6.65 9.14 -5.37
C SER A 185 -5.15 9.37 -5.26
N TYR A 186 -4.57 10.10 -6.22
CA TYR A 186 -3.15 10.49 -6.15
C TYR A 186 -2.89 11.43 -4.97
N VAL A 187 -1.79 11.19 -4.27
CA VAL A 187 -1.31 12.02 -3.16
C VAL A 187 0.09 12.51 -3.50
N ASP A 188 0.39 13.77 -3.20
CA ASP A 188 1.75 14.32 -3.36
C ASP A 188 2.73 13.63 -2.40
N PRO A 189 3.71 12.86 -2.93
CA PRO A 189 4.65 12.15 -2.08
C PRO A 189 5.55 13.07 -1.24
N ALA A 190 5.80 14.30 -1.69
CA ALA A 190 6.61 15.25 -0.94
C ALA A 190 5.91 15.67 0.37
N LEU A 191 4.58 15.79 0.38
CA LEU A 191 3.83 16.07 1.61
C LEU A 191 3.90 14.90 2.59
N VAL A 192 3.82 13.68 2.09
CA VAL A 192 3.94 12.46 2.91
C VAL A 192 5.32 12.38 3.56
N LEU A 193 6.39 12.57 2.79
CA LEU A 193 7.76 12.60 3.32
C LEU A 193 7.95 13.71 4.35
N LYS A 194 7.39 14.89 4.10
CA LYS A 194 7.46 16.01 5.06
C LYS A 194 6.81 15.66 6.42
N GLU A 195 5.66 14.99 6.39
CA GLU A 195 5.00 14.55 7.64
C GLU A 195 5.78 13.44 8.34
N MET A 196 6.39 12.50 7.59
CA MET A 196 7.27 11.48 8.16
C MET A 196 8.46 12.09 8.91
N PHE A 197 9.12 13.10 8.35
CA PHE A 197 10.27 13.75 8.99
C PHE A 197 9.92 14.61 10.19
N LYS A 198 8.72 15.21 10.24
CA LYS A 198 8.27 15.98 11.41
C LYS A 198 8.15 15.14 12.68
N GLN A 199 7.90 13.85 12.55
CA GLN A 199 7.72 12.96 13.70
C GLN A 199 9.03 12.30 14.16
N GLN A 200 10.10 12.44 13.37
CA GLN A 200 11.43 11.90 13.69
C GLN A 200 12.36 12.96 14.30
N ALA A 201 11.94 14.22 14.33
CA ALA A 201 12.66 15.35 14.91
C ALA A 201 12.21 15.64 16.35
#